data_955e2edd0a23b982ed17f92e40cc0d68
#
_entry.id   955e2edd0a23b982ed17f92e40cc0d68
#
_cell.length_a   1.000
_cell.length_b   1.000
_cell.length_c   1.000
_cell.angle_alpha   90.00
_cell.angle_beta   90.00
_cell.angle_gamma   90.00
#
_symmetry.space_group_name_H-M   'P 1'
#
loop_
_entity.id
_entity.type
_entity.pdbx_description
1 polymer ?
#
loop_
_entity_poly.entity_id
_entity_poly.type
_entity_poly.pdbx_seq_one_letter_code
_entity_poly.pdbx_strand_id
1 'polypeptide(L)'
;MFFIASFFKEKTATLNSLKERAKLVKQAYGSIEGIKCNPVQGAMYAFPQIMLPPKAIQKAKSLNQAADFFYAMQLLEETGVCVVPGSGFGQKDGTYHXXXXXXLSAATRILFTFW
;
A
#
# COMPACT_ATOMS: atom_id res chain seq x y z
N MET A 1 -6.22 34.10 19.41
CA MET A 1 -4.98 34.26 18.62
C MET A 1 -4.06 33.04 18.74
N PHE A 2 -3.83 32.52 19.94
CA PHE A 2 -3.00 31.33 20.12
C PHE A 2 -3.53 30.09 19.40
N PHE A 3 -4.85 29.88 19.39
CA PHE A 3 -5.45 28.73 18.73
C PHE A 3 -5.21 28.75 17.22
N ILE A 4 -5.32 29.91 16.59
CA ILE A 4 -5.14 30.02 15.14
C ILE A 4 -3.68 29.72 14.76
N ALA A 5 -2.71 30.27 15.50
CA ALA A 5 -1.29 30.04 15.24
C ALA A 5 -0.92 28.57 15.44
N SER A 6 -1.43 27.96 16.52
CA SER A 6 -1.20 26.55 16.82
C SER A 6 -1.82 25.65 15.73
N PHE A 7 -3.05 25.96 15.31
CA PHE A 7 -3.75 25.24 14.25
C PHE A 7 -2.92 25.23 12.95
N PHE A 8 -2.47 26.41 12.50
CA PHE A 8 -1.70 26.50 11.26
C PHE A 8 -0.34 25.79 11.36
N LYS A 9 0.30 25.85 12.53
CA LYS A 9 1.55 25.13 12.76
C LYS A 9 1.36 23.62 12.66
N GLU A 10 0.33 23.10 13.31
CA GLU A 10 0.02 21.67 13.30
C GLU A 10 -0.39 21.20 11.91
N LYS A 11 -1.25 21.97 11.24
CA LYS A 11 -1.69 21.70 9.86
C LYS A 11 -0.49 21.62 8.92
N THR A 12 0.40 22.61 8.98
CA THR A 12 1.59 22.67 8.11
C THR A 12 2.52 21.47 8.38
N ALA A 13 2.75 21.15 9.65
CA ALA A 13 3.59 20.02 10.04
C ALA A 13 3.01 18.70 9.50
N THR A 14 1.70 18.51 9.64
CA THR A 14 1.02 17.30 9.16
C THR A 14 1.10 17.19 7.63
N LEU A 15 0.80 18.27 6.91
CA LEU A 15 0.84 18.26 5.44
C LEU A 15 2.27 18.04 4.93
N ASN A 16 3.26 18.62 5.57
CA ASN A 16 4.66 18.42 5.18
C ASN A 16 5.08 16.96 5.42
N SER A 17 4.67 16.38 6.54
CA SER A 17 4.93 14.97 6.82
C SER A 17 4.32 14.06 5.75
N LEU A 18 3.07 14.31 5.38
CA LEU A 18 2.39 13.53 4.32
C LEU A 18 3.09 13.69 2.97
N LYS A 19 3.53 14.92 2.66
CA LYS A 19 4.25 15.20 1.42
C LYS A 19 5.56 14.40 1.32
N GLU A 20 6.31 14.35 2.42
CA GLU A 20 7.58 13.59 2.44
C GLU A 20 7.31 12.08 2.33
N ARG A 21 6.28 11.57 3.01
CA ARG A 21 5.90 10.17 2.89
C ARG A 21 5.45 9.82 1.47
N ALA A 22 4.72 10.72 0.81
CA ALA A 22 4.29 10.50 -0.59
C ALA A 22 5.50 10.37 -1.52
N LYS A 23 6.55 11.18 -1.31
CA LYS A 23 7.79 11.07 -2.07
C LYS A 23 8.47 9.71 -1.84
N LEU A 24 8.55 9.28 -0.58
CA LEU A 24 9.16 7.99 -0.23
C LEU A 24 8.41 6.83 -0.87
N VAL A 25 7.06 6.87 -0.83
CA VAL A 25 6.21 5.85 -1.45
C VAL A 25 6.46 5.79 -2.96
N LYS A 26 6.50 6.97 -3.61
CA LYS A 26 6.76 7.06 -5.06
C LYS A 26 8.11 6.43 -5.40
N GLN A 27 9.15 6.76 -4.65
CA GLN A 27 10.49 6.24 -4.86
C GLN A 27 10.54 4.71 -4.65
N ALA A 28 9.95 4.26 -3.54
CA ALA A 28 9.96 2.84 -3.19
C ALA A 28 9.23 2.01 -4.25
N TYR A 29 8.02 2.40 -4.62
CA TYR A 29 7.23 1.64 -5.60
C TYR A 29 7.85 1.73 -7.01
N GLY A 30 8.52 2.81 -7.32
CA GLY A 30 9.22 2.94 -8.60
C GLY A 30 10.44 2.04 -8.73
N SER A 31 10.99 1.58 -7.61
CA SER A 31 12.19 0.73 -7.59
C SER A 31 11.89 -0.76 -7.42
N ILE A 32 10.64 -1.14 -7.19
CA ILE A 32 10.26 -2.54 -6.92
C ILE A 32 9.60 -3.13 -8.16
N GLU A 33 10.21 -4.18 -8.71
CA GLU A 33 9.61 -4.93 -9.82
C GLU A 33 8.33 -5.62 -9.33
N GLY A 34 7.29 -5.58 -10.16
CA GLY A 34 6.01 -6.20 -9.83
C GLY A 34 5.02 -5.28 -9.15
N ILE A 35 5.40 -4.02 -8.89
CA ILE A 35 4.46 -3.00 -8.39
C ILE A 35 4.31 -1.88 -9.42
N LYS A 36 3.07 -1.47 -9.64
CA LYS A 36 2.76 -0.26 -10.43
C LYS A 36 1.88 0.64 -9.58
N CYS A 37 2.28 1.89 -9.41
CA CYS A 37 1.51 2.84 -8.62
C CYS A 37 1.37 4.15 -9.39
N ASN A 38 0.14 4.64 -9.48
CA ASN A 38 -0.11 5.96 -10.03
C ASN A 38 0.53 7.02 -9.13
N PRO A 39 0.86 8.19 -9.67
CA PRO A 39 1.45 9.25 -8.84
C PRO A 39 0.56 9.55 -7.63
N VAL A 40 1.17 9.60 -6.46
CA VAL A 40 0.46 9.96 -5.22
C VAL A 40 0.29 11.47 -5.21
N GLN A 41 -0.94 11.93 -5.40
CA GLN A 41 -1.25 13.36 -5.54
C GLN A 41 -1.88 13.96 -4.29
N GLY A 42 -2.39 13.15 -3.39
CA GLY A 42 -3.05 13.65 -2.19
C GLY A 42 -3.48 12.55 -1.26
N ALA A 43 -4.19 12.95 -0.23
CA ALA A 43 -4.69 12.07 0.83
C ALA A 43 -3.54 11.36 1.57
N MET A 44 -3.84 10.24 2.19
CA MET A 44 -2.88 9.49 2.99
C MET A 44 -2.74 8.03 2.55
N TYR A 45 -3.33 7.68 1.43
CA TYR A 45 -3.38 6.30 0.93
C TYR A 45 -2.74 6.22 -0.46
N ALA A 46 -2.16 5.06 -0.75
CA ALA A 46 -1.75 4.67 -2.08
C ALA A 46 -2.45 3.37 -2.46
N PHE A 47 -2.74 3.20 -3.74
CA PHE A 47 -3.45 2.02 -4.25
C PHE A 47 -2.62 1.38 -5.37
N PRO A 48 -1.45 0.83 -5.04
CA PRO A 48 -0.61 0.19 -6.05
C PRO A 48 -1.23 -1.08 -6.58
N GLN A 49 -1.00 -1.32 -7.86
CA GLN A 49 -1.25 -2.62 -8.48
C GLN A 49 -0.06 -3.52 -8.19
N ILE A 50 -0.35 -4.76 -7.80
CA ILE A 50 0.68 -5.77 -7.55
C ILE A 50 0.54 -6.91 -8.55
N MET A 51 1.67 -7.44 -9.01
CA MET A 51 1.70 -8.59 -9.89
C MET A 51 1.93 -9.84 -9.05
N LEU A 52 0.85 -10.58 -8.81
CA LEU A 52 0.93 -11.79 -7.97
C LEU A 52 1.56 -12.92 -8.78
N PRO A 53 2.49 -13.68 -8.18
CA PRO A 53 3.02 -14.87 -8.84
C PRO A 53 1.93 -15.90 -9.12
N PRO A 54 2.02 -16.63 -10.24
CA PRO A 54 1.02 -17.66 -10.56
C PRO A 54 0.85 -18.70 -9.45
N LYS A 55 1.91 -19.06 -8.75
CA LYS A 55 1.84 -20.00 -7.63
C LYS A 55 0.96 -19.49 -6.50
N ALA A 56 1.05 -18.19 -6.19
CA ALA A 56 0.21 -17.59 -5.15
C ALA A 56 -1.27 -17.61 -5.56
N ILE A 57 -1.55 -17.31 -6.83
CA ILE A 57 -2.92 -17.35 -7.37
C ILE A 57 -3.48 -18.77 -7.29
N GLN A 58 -2.69 -19.77 -7.70
CA GLN A 58 -3.09 -21.18 -7.63
C GLN A 58 -3.36 -21.62 -6.20
N LYS A 59 -2.50 -21.21 -5.27
CA LYS A 59 -2.67 -21.56 -3.85
C LYS A 59 -3.93 -20.93 -3.29
N ALA A 60 -4.18 -19.66 -3.61
CA ALA A 60 -5.41 -18.99 -3.18
C ALA A 60 -6.65 -19.73 -3.70
N LYS A 61 -6.63 -20.13 -4.98
CA LYS A 61 -7.74 -20.90 -5.57
C LYS A 61 -7.95 -22.23 -4.85
N SER A 62 -6.87 -22.95 -4.52
CA SER A 62 -6.99 -24.22 -3.80
C SER A 62 -7.59 -24.06 -2.41
N LEU A 63 -7.50 -22.88 -1.84
CA LEU A 63 -8.06 -22.54 -0.53
C LEU A 63 -9.43 -21.84 -0.64
N ASN A 64 -9.94 -21.70 -1.86
CA ASN A 64 -11.20 -20.99 -2.15
C ASN A 64 -11.19 -19.56 -1.64
N GLN A 65 -10.03 -18.89 -1.81
CA GLN A 65 -9.82 -17.51 -1.37
C GLN A 65 -9.51 -16.60 -2.56
N ALA A 66 -9.89 -15.34 -2.46
CA ALA A 66 -9.46 -14.33 -3.43
C ALA A 66 -7.94 -14.17 -3.35
N ALA A 67 -7.27 -14.02 -4.50
CA ALA A 67 -5.80 -14.01 -4.55
C ALA A 67 -5.20 -12.82 -3.81
N ASP A 68 -5.84 -11.65 -3.89
CA ASP A 68 -5.37 -10.46 -3.18
C ASP A 68 -5.57 -10.58 -1.66
N PHE A 69 -6.66 -11.21 -1.24
CA PHE A 69 -6.90 -11.49 0.19
C PHE A 69 -5.84 -12.47 0.70
N PHE A 70 -5.61 -13.56 -0.03
CA PHE A 70 -4.59 -14.54 0.34
C PHE A 70 -3.22 -13.87 0.50
N TYR A 71 -2.85 -13.03 -0.46
CA TYR A 71 -1.58 -12.30 -0.41
C TYR A 71 -1.52 -11.37 0.80
N ALA A 72 -2.59 -10.62 1.07
CA ALA A 72 -2.63 -9.69 2.20
C ALA A 72 -2.47 -10.42 3.54
N MET A 73 -3.09 -11.60 3.68
CA MET A 73 -2.99 -12.40 4.89
C MET A 73 -1.57 -12.97 5.07
N GLN A 74 -0.98 -13.49 3.98
CA GLN A 74 0.40 -14.00 4.03
C GLN A 74 1.39 -12.87 4.40
N LEU A 75 1.18 -11.70 3.83
CA LEU A 75 2.00 -10.54 4.13
C LEU A 75 1.91 -10.19 5.63
N LEU A 76 0.69 -10.18 6.16
CA LEU A 76 0.47 -9.88 7.58
C LEU A 76 1.16 -10.92 8.47
N GLU A 77 0.99 -12.20 8.16
CA GLU A 77 1.56 -13.29 8.96
C GLU A 77 3.08 -13.29 8.95
N GLU A 78 3.68 -13.02 7.79
CA GLU A 78 5.13 -13.10 7.63
C GLU A 78 5.87 -11.84 8.08
N THR A 79 5.22 -10.67 7.99
CA THR A 79 5.93 -9.41 8.19
C THR A 79 5.29 -8.50 9.24
N GLY A 80 4.05 -8.77 9.64
CA GLY A 80 3.29 -7.85 10.50
C GLY A 80 2.70 -6.65 9.76
N VAL A 81 2.88 -6.58 8.43
CA VAL A 81 2.37 -5.44 7.64
C VAL A 81 0.93 -5.73 7.22
N CYS A 82 0.03 -4.86 7.67
CA CYS A 82 -1.39 -4.97 7.35
C CYS A 82 -1.75 -4.07 6.17
N VAL A 83 -2.33 -4.66 5.13
CA VAL A 83 -2.85 -3.93 3.97
C VAL A 83 -4.29 -4.37 3.70
N VAL A 84 -5.04 -3.55 2.98
CA VAL A 84 -6.42 -3.90 2.63
C VAL A 84 -6.45 -4.41 1.19
N PRO A 85 -7.02 -5.61 0.94
CA PRO A 85 -7.12 -6.14 -0.43
C PRO A 85 -7.94 -5.23 -1.33
N GLY A 86 -7.52 -5.10 -2.59
CA GLY A 86 -8.16 -4.23 -3.57
C GLY A 86 -9.58 -4.65 -3.93
N SER A 87 -9.90 -5.94 -3.78
CA SER A 87 -11.25 -6.44 -4.05
C SER A 87 -12.31 -5.74 -3.21
N GLY A 88 -11.95 -5.25 -2.01
CA GLY A 88 -12.86 -4.46 -1.19
C GLY A 88 -13.20 -3.09 -1.77
N PHE A 89 -12.47 -2.63 -2.78
CA PHE A 89 -12.66 -1.31 -3.40
C PHE A 89 -13.13 -1.40 -4.85
N GLY A 90 -13.48 -2.61 -5.32
CA GLY A 90 -13.98 -2.78 -6.68
C GLY A 90 -12.92 -2.66 -7.75
N GLN A 91 -11.83 -3.39 -7.62
CA GLN A 91 -10.75 -3.39 -8.63
C GLN A 91 -11.18 -4.10 -9.91
N LYS A 92 -10.50 -3.76 -11.01
CA LYS A 92 -10.75 -4.37 -12.32
C LYS A 92 -10.41 -5.87 -12.28
N ASP A 93 -11.26 -6.67 -12.90
CA ASP A 93 -11.05 -8.13 -12.97
C ASP A 93 -9.69 -8.47 -13.58
N GLY A 94 -9.01 -9.41 -12.94
CA GLY A 94 -7.67 -9.84 -13.38
C GLY A 94 -6.55 -8.94 -12.90
N THR A 95 -6.86 -7.87 -12.14
CA THR A 95 -5.83 -7.04 -11.51
C THR A 95 -5.92 -7.18 -10.00
N TYR A 96 -4.80 -6.98 -9.31
CA TYR A 96 -4.71 -7.10 -7.85
C TYR A 96 -4.07 -5.84 -7.30
N HIS A 97 -4.68 -5.35 -6.23
CA HIS A 97 -4.22 -4.09 -5.62
C HIS A 97 -4.18 -4.23 -4.10
N UNK A 98 -3.37 -3.39 -3.36
CA UNK A 98 -3.36 -3.30 -1.95
C UNK A 98 -3.55 -1.86 -1.53
N UNK A 99 -4.18 -1.52 -0.65
CA UNK A 99 -4.28 -0.19 -0.15
C UNK A 99 -3.36 -0.07 1.00
N UNK A 100 -2.40 0.58 0.71
CA UNK A 100 -1.38 0.84 1.67
C UNK A 100 -1.59 2.21 2.22
N UNK A 101 -1.49 2.36 3.29
CA UNK A 101 -1.49 3.60 3.97
C UNK A 101 -0.14 4.19 3.89
N UNK A 102 -0.06 5.24 3.56
CA UNK A 102 1.16 5.88 3.36
C UNK A 102 1.96 6.07 4.58
N UNK A 103 1.46 5.68 5.53
CA UNK A 103 2.07 5.60 6.79
C UNK A 103 3.05 4.49 6.90
N LEU A 104 2.92 3.55 6.15
CA LEU A 104 3.74 2.32 6.20
C LEU A 104 4.94 2.36 5.24
N SER A 105 5.46 3.50 4.93
CA SER A 105 6.52 3.67 3.93
C SER A 105 7.80 2.85 4.20
N ALA A 106 8.10 2.56 5.46
CA ALA A 106 9.28 1.76 5.81
C ALA A 106 9.08 0.25 5.58
N ALA A 107 7.83 -0.23 5.60
CA ALA A 107 7.51 -1.64 5.48
C ALA A 107 7.34 -2.10 4.02
N THR A 108 7.34 -1.17 3.08
CA THR A 108 7.07 -1.48 1.66
C THR A 108 8.17 -2.34 1.03
N ARG A 109 9.40 -2.25 1.54
CA ARG A 109 10.52 -3.07 1.05
C ARG A 109 10.35 -4.55 1.40
N ILE A 110 9.61 -4.84 2.46
CA ILE A 110 9.43 -6.24 2.94
C ILE A 110 8.45 -7.00 2.04
N LEU A 111 7.59 -6.26 1.34
CA LEU A 111 6.49 -6.81 0.52
C LEU A 111 6.93 -7.77 -0.59
N PHE A 112 8.18 -7.73 -1.04
CA PHE A 112 8.61 -8.46 -2.23
C PHE A 112 9.79 -9.41 -2.02
N THR A 113 10.27 -9.54 -0.77
CA THR A 113 11.41 -10.40 -0.47
C THR A 113 11.03 -11.87 -0.31
N PHE A 114 9.72 -12.18 -0.24
CA PHE A 114 9.25 -13.52 0.12
C PHE A 114 8.73 -14.36 -1.06
N TRP A 115 8.72 -13.84 -2.29
CA TRP A 115 8.24 -14.57 -3.46
C TRP A 115 9.24 -14.50 -4.62
#